data_32a2a5bfd043cc06b4370ac06df9e0fa
#
_entry.id   32a2a5bfd043cc06b4370ac06df9e0fa
#
_cell.length_a   1.000
_cell.length_b   1.000
_cell.length_c   1.000
_cell.angle_alpha   90.00
_cell.angle_beta   90.00
_cell.angle_gamma   90.00
#
_symmetry.space_group_name_H-M   'P 1'
#
loop_
_entity.id
_entity.type
_entity.pdbx_description
1 polymer ?
#
loop_
_entity_poly.entity_id
_entity_poly.type
_entity_poly.pdbx_seq_one_letter_code
_entity_poly.pdbx_strand_id
1 'polypeptide(L)'
;HWGFLAWALVATTTTITFSILERRGEPLRPRTLLVNIVPRSWVDGPLGHLADGLSVVAAIAGTVGPLGFLSLQLSNAAGQLPWLSDSAGLQSLVVVLLTAVFATSTVSGIQKGIKWLSELNVWLTLAMAAGLLLLGPGLWLMQHFFSGFITYLIHLPQMALTPNAVPANWVNGWTVFYWGWFLGYAPLMGLFTAGVSRGRSIRELVLAVAILCPIVTNLWFTLLG
;
A
#
# COMPACT_ATOMS: atom_id res chain seq x y z
N HIS A 1 -4.62 8.62 8.99
CA HIS A 1 -5.59 9.27 8.07
C HIS A 1 -5.51 8.68 6.66
N TRP A 2 -4.33 8.65 6.08
CA TRP A 2 -4.12 8.11 4.72
C TRP A 2 -4.25 6.60 4.63
N GLY A 3 -3.91 5.88 5.69
CA GLY A 3 -4.19 4.45 5.77
C GLY A 3 -5.70 4.15 5.72
N PHE A 4 -6.52 4.91 6.47
CA PHE A 4 -7.95 4.66 6.53
C PHE A 4 -8.70 5.13 5.27
N LEU A 5 -8.60 6.43 4.92
CA LEU A 5 -9.37 6.99 3.81
C LEU A 5 -8.97 6.41 2.46
N ALA A 6 -7.67 6.27 2.21
CA ALA A 6 -7.20 5.75 0.94
C ALA A 6 -7.61 4.29 0.72
N TRP A 7 -7.44 3.42 1.70
CA TRP A 7 -7.88 2.03 1.60
C TRP A 7 -9.40 1.89 1.55
N ALA A 8 -10.14 2.66 2.36
CA ALA A 8 -11.60 2.61 2.37
C ALA A 8 -12.21 3.12 1.07
N LEU A 9 -11.80 4.31 0.61
CA LEU A 9 -12.43 4.96 -0.54
C LEU A 9 -11.89 4.43 -1.87
N VAL A 10 -10.58 4.24 -2.00
CA VAL A 10 -9.97 3.94 -3.29
C VAL A 10 -9.82 2.44 -3.48
N ALA A 11 -9.04 1.76 -2.63
CA ALA A 11 -8.77 0.34 -2.82
C ALA A 11 -10.03 -0.52 -2.66
N THR A 12 -10.88 -0.24 -1.66
CA THR A 12 -12.10 -1.02 -1.44
C THR A 12 -13.09 -0.84 -2.57
N THR A 13 -13.33 0.40 -3.04
CA THR A 13 -14.29 0.65 -4.14
C THR A 13 -13.83 0.01 -5.44
N THR A 14 -12.57 0.14 -5.83
CA THR A 14 -12.02 -0.51 -7.03
C THR A 14 -12.06 -2.03 -6.91
N THR A 15 -11.70 -2.58 -5.75
CA THR A 15 -11.73 -4.03 -5.51
C THR A 15 -13.15 -4.60 -5.60
N ILE A 16 -14.15 -3.92 -5.01
CA ILE A 16 -15.55 -4.33 -5.09
C ILE A 16 -16.01 -4.29 -6.54
N THR A 17 -15.69 -3.22 -7.27
CA THR A 17 -16.06 -3.08 -8.68
C THR A 17 -15.48 -4.20 -9.52
N PHE A 18 -14.20 -4.51 -9.38
CA PHE A 18 -13.58 -5.64 -10.07
C PHE A 18 -14.20 -6.98 -9.70
N SER A 19 -14.48 -7.22 -8.42
CA SER A 19 -15.11 -8.47 -7.97
C SER A 19 -16.51 -8.66 -8.54
N ILE A 20 -17.29 -7.57 -8.69
CA ILE A 20 -18.62 -7.62 -9.31
C ILE A 20 -18.51 -7.85 -10.82
N LEU A 21 -17.61 -7.15 -11.50
CA LEU A 21 -17.41 -7.27 -12.95
C LEU A 21 -16.87 -8.66 -13.32
N GLU A 22 -15.95 -9.20 -12.55
CA GLU A 22 -15.47 -10.57 -12.73
C GLU A 22 -16.58 -11.62 -12.63
N ARG A 23 -17.47 -11.47 -11.64
CA ARG A 23 -18.65 -12.35 -11.50
C ARG A 23 -19.63 -12.25 -12.70
N ARG A 24 -19.59 -11.15 -13.44
CA ARG A 24 -20.33 -10.95 -14.70
C ARG A 24 -19.58 -11.46 -15.93
N GLY A 25 -18.42 -12.07 -15.75
CA GLY A 25 -17.60 -12.62 -16.84
C GLY A 25 -16.65 -11.61 -17.50
N GLU A 26 -16.53 -10.38 -16.94
CA GLU A 26 -15.58 -9.41 -17.47
C GLU A 26 -14.14 -9.76 -17.06
N PRO A 27 -13.15 -9.55 -17.95
CA PRO A 27 -11.76 -9.85 -17.63
C PRO A 27 -11.20 -8.89 -16.58
N LEU A 28 -10.33 -9.38 -15.69
CA LEU A 28 -9.63 -8.55 -14.71
C LEU A 28 -8.52 -7.75 -15.40
N ARG A 29 -8.85 -6.53 -15.86
CA ARG A 29 -7.95 -5.57 -16.49
C ARG A 29 -8.31 -4.16 -16.02
N PRO A 30 -7.37 -3.19 -15.93
CA PRO A 30 -7.68 -1.83 -15.49
C PRO A 30 -8.82 -1.19 -16.30
N ARG A 31 -8.82 -1.36 -17.62
CA ARG A 31 -9.89 -0.84 -18.50
C ARG A 31 -11.28 -1.38 -18.18
N THR A 32 -11.40 -2.51 -17.51
CA THR A 32 -12.70 -3.08 -17.13
C THR A 32 -13.49 -2.17 -16.19
N LEU A 33 -12.83 -1.31 -15.42
CA LEU A 33 -13.49 -0.29 -14.60
C LEU A 33 -14.32 0.69 -15.45
N LEU A 34 -14.01 0.84 -16.72
CA LEU A 34 -14.70 1.76 -17.65
C LEU A 34 -15.95 1.15 -18.27
N VAL A 35 -16.19 -0.16 -18.16
CA VAL A 35 -17.26 -0.90 -18.89
C VAL A 35 -18.67 -0.31 -18.69
N ASN A 36 -18.96 0.23 -17.49
CA ASN A 36 -20.27 0.82 -17.20
C ASN A 36 -20.28 2.37 -17.29
N ILE A 37 -19.16 2.97 -17.71
CA ILE A 37 -18.98 4.43 -17.73
C ILE A 37 -18.99 4.94 -19.17
N VAL A 38 -18.33 4.21 -20.07
CA VAL A 38 -18.21 4.58 -21.48
C VAL A 38 -18.67 3.45 -22.40
N PRO A 39 -19.00 3.74 -23.68
CA PRO A 39 -19.40 2.72 -24.65
C PRO A 39 -18.36 1.60 -24.79
N ARG A 40 -18.81 0.38 -25.02
CA ARG A 40 -17.96 -0.80 -25.14
C ARG A 40 -16.89 -0.65 -26.21
N SER A 41 -17.21 0.00 -27.33
CA SER A 41 -16.25 0.30 -28.40
C SER A 41 -15.05 1.13 -27.95
N TRP A 42 -15.23 1.97 -26.94
CA TRP A 42 -14.15 2.77 -26.36
C TRP A 42 -13.32 1.97 -25.36
N VAL A 43 -13.98 1.09 -24.59
CA VAL A 43 -13.29 0.18 -23.64
C VAL A 43 -12.37 -0.79 -24.39
N ASP A 44 -12.85 -1.36 -25.50
CA ASP A 44 -12.09 -2.30 -26.30
C ASP A 44 -11.19 -1.60 -27.36
N GLY A 45 -11.30 -0.27 -27.45
CA GLY A 45 -10.53 0.59 -28.37
C GLY A 45 -9.30 1.26 -27.72
N PRO A 46 -8.76 2.30 -28.38
CA PRO A 46 -7.56 3.01 -27.94
C PRO A 46 -7.64 3.57 -26.51
N LEU A 47 -8.83 4.05 -26.07
CA LEU A 47 -9.01 4.57 -24.72
C LEU A 47 -8.78 3.49 -23.66
N GLY A 48 -9.31 2.30 -23.86
CA GLY A 48 -9.11 1.18 -22.94
C GLY A 48 -7.64 0.75 -22.89
N HIS A 49 -6.96 0.69 -24.02
CA HIS A 49 -5.53 0.39 -24.06
C HIS A 49 -4.70 1.47 -23.37
N LEU A 50 -5.07 2.75 -23.54
CA LEU A 50 -4.43 3.86 -22.83
C LEU A 50 -4.64 3.73 -21.30
N ALA A 51 -5.85 3.40 -20.86
CA ALA A 51 -6.15 3.19 -19.44
C ALA A 51 -5.32 2.05 -18.83
N ASP A 52 -5.19 0.92 -19.54
CA ASP A 52 -4.33 -0.18 -19.11
C ASP A 52 -2.85 0.27 -19.03
N GLY A 53 -2.34 0.95 -20.03
CA GLY A 53 -0.96 1.45 -20.08
C GLY A 53 -0.66 2.45 -18.98
N LEU A 54 -1.54 3.45 -18.77
CA LEU A 54 -1.39 4.44 -17.70
C LEU A 54 -1.44 3.79 -16.31
N SER A 55 -2.29 2.80 -16.10
CA SER A 55 -2.34 2.06 -14.83
C SER A 55 -1.04 1.32 -14.54
N VAL A 56 -0.42 0.71 -15.56
CA VAL A 56 0.90 0.06 -15.42
C VAL A 56 1.98 1.09 -15.09
N VAL A 57 2.02 2.20 -15.83
CA VAL A 57 2.99 3.28 -15.58
C VAL A 57 2.84 3.84 -14.17
N ALA A 58 1.59 4.09 -13.73
CA ALA A 58 1.31 4.58 -12.39
C ALA A 58 1.76 3.59 -11.29
N ALA A 59 1.56 2.28 -11.50
CA ALA A 59 2.03 1.26 -10.56
C ALA A 59 3.56 1.18 -10.50
N ILE A 60 4.24 1.26 -11.65
CA ILE A 60 5.70 1.29 -11.70
C ILE A 60 6.21 2.53 -10.94
N ALA A 61 5.67 3.72 -11.25
CA ALA A 61 6.05 4.96 -10.57
C ALA A 61 5.81 4.89 -9.05
N GLY A 62 4.64 4.36 -8.65
CA GLY A 62 4.29 4.16 -7.23
C GLY A 62 5.13 3.12 -6.50
N THR A 63 5.88 2.27 -7.21
CA THR A 63 6.74 1.23 -6.63
C THR A 63 8.21 1.67 -6.59
N VAL A 64 8.67 2.34 -7.64
CA VAL A 64 10.09 2.75 -7.76
C VAL A 64 10.48 3.76 -6.68
N GLY A 65 9.61 4.74 -6.38
CA GLY A 65 9.86 5.72 -5.32
C GLY A 65 10.11 5.07 -3.95
N PRO A 66 9.18 4.28 -3.41
CA PRO A 66 9.37 3.55 -2.16
C PRO A 66 10.60 2.63 -2.13
N LEU A 67 10.94 1.97 -3.25
CA LEU A 67 12.17 1.18 -3.34
C LEU A 67 13.43 2.04 -3.22
N GLY A 68 13.44 3.23 -3.82
CA GLY A 68 14.50 4.20 -3.67
C GLY A 68 14.67 4.62 -2.20
N PHE A 69 13.60 4.99 -1.53
CA PHE A 69 13.62 5.32 -0.10
C PHE A 69 14.09 4.16 0.77
N LEU A 70 13.62 2.94 0.50
CA LEU A 70 14.06 1.74 1.21
C LEU A 70 15.56 1.51 1.06
N SER A 71 16.13 1.70 -0.13
CA SER A 71 17.55 1.54 -0.37
C SER A 71 18.39 2.57 0.39
N LEU A 72 17.93 3.82 0.46
CA LEU A 72 18.57 4.88 1.25
C LEU A 72 18.53 4.56 2.75
N GLN A 73 17.38 4.10 3.26
CA GLN A 73 17.24 3.72 4.67
C GLN A 73 18.14 2.54 5.04
N LEU A 74 18.18 1.51 4.20
CA LEU A 74 19.04 0.33 4.42
C LEU A 74 20.53 0.69 4.32
N SER A 75 20.91 1.52 3.35
CA SER A 75 22.30 2.00 3.23
C SER A 75 22.72 2.83 4.45
N ASN A 76 21.87 3.75 4.91
CA ASN A 76 22.13 4.54 6.11
C ASN A 76 22.25 3.64 7.36
N ALA A 77 21.32 2.68 7.54
CA ALA A 77 21.38 1.74 8.64
C ALA A 77 22.65 0.87 8.60
N ALA A 78 23.03 0.38 7.42
CA ALA A 78 24.25 -0.38 7.23
C ALA A 78 25.51 0.47 7.47
N GLY A 79 25.47 1.74 7.11
CA GLY A 79 26.57 2.71 7.35
C GLY A 79 26.84 3.00 8.83
N GLN A 80 25.95 2.60 9.75
CA GLN A 80 26.23 2.62 11.19
C GLN A 80 27.19 1.52 11.64
N LEU A 81 27.45 0.52 10.80
CA LEU A 81 28.40 -0.54 11.10
C LEU A 81 29.83 -0.04 10.86
N PRO A 82 30.82 -0.34 11.78
CA PRO A 82 32.16 0.21 11.72
C PRO A 82 32.95 -0.08 10.43
N TRP A 83 32.53 -1.12 9.69
CA TRP A 83 33.23 -1.56 8.45
C TRP A 83 32.48 -1.17 7.17
N LEU A 84 31.33 -0.50 7.26
CA LEU A 84 30.56 -0.02 6.12
C LEU A 84 30.39 1.49 6.20
N SER A 85 30.51 2.16 5.05
CA SER A 85 30.18 3.58 4.94
C SER A 85 28.96 3.76 4.04
N ASP A 86 28.05 4.66 4.41
CA ASP A 86 26.97 5.05 3.52
C ASP A 86 27.58 5.71 2.28
N SER A 87 27.38 5.08 1.14
CA SER A 87 27.94 5.49 -0.14
C SER A 87 27.01 5.15 -1.28
N ALA A 88 27.16 5.84 -2.40
CA ALA A 88 26.41 5.54 -3.61
C ALA A 88 26.62 4.09 -4.09
N GLY A 89 27.79 3.51 -3.84
CA GLY A 89 28.08 2.10 -4.12
C GLY A 89 27.25 1.15 -3.25
N LEU A 90 27.15 1.41 -1.95
CA LEU A 90 26.33 0.62 -1.04
C LEU A 90 24.84 0.74 -1.39
N GLN A 91 24.36 1.94 -1.69
CA GLN A 91 22.98 2.18 -2.11
C GLN A 91 22.65 1.40 -3.39
N SER A 92 23.52 1.45 -4.39
CA SER A 92 23.37 0.70 -5.64
C SER A 92 23.39 -0.81 -5.40
N LEU A 93 24.26 -1.31 -4.54
CA LEU A 93 24.29 -2.73 -4.16
C LEU A 93 22.98 -3.17 -3.50
N VAL A 94 22.44 -2.37 -2.58
CA VAL A 94 21.16 -2.64 -1.91
C VAL A 94 20.01 -2.70 -2.93
N VAL A 95 19.95 -1.75 -3.88
CA VAL A 95 18.95 -1.76 -4.97
C VAL A 95 19.05 -3.05 -5.80
N VAL A 96 20.26 -3.43 -6.20
CA VAL A 96 20.49 -4.65 -7.00
C VAL A 96 20.05 -5.89 -6.22
N LEU A 97 20.41 -6.01 -4.95
CA LEU A 97 20.04 -7.15 -4.10
C LEU A 97 18.52 -7.22 -3.90
N LEU A 98 17.86 -6.10 -3.59
CA LEU A 98 16.40 -6.06 -3.46
C LEU A 98 15.71 -6.44 -4.77
N THR A 99 16.20 -5.89 -5.88
CA THR A 99 15.66 -6.21 -7.22
C THR A 99 15.82 -7.69 -7.54
N ALA A 100 16.96 -8.30 -7.22
CA ALA A 100 17.20 -9.73 -7.41
C ALA A 100 16.25 -10.58 -6.56
N VAL A 101 16.02 -10.21 -5.30
CA VAL A 101 15.05 -10.91 -4.42
C VAL A 101 13.64 -10.83 -4.99
N PHE A 102 13.19 -9.64 -5.39
CA PHE A 102 11.84 -9.46 -5.96
C PHE A 102 11.69 -10.16 -7.30
N ALA A 103 12.67 -10.07 -8.18
CA ALA A 103 12.65 -10.76 -9.46
C ALA A 103 12.59 -12.29 -9.28
N THR A 104 13.42 -12.84 -8.41
CA THR A 104 13.43 -14.27 -8.10
C THR A 104 12.09 -14.72 -7.49
N SER A 105 11.54 -13.93 -6.56
CA SER A 105 10.23 -14.18 -5.97
C SER A 105 9.13 -14.18 -7.03
N THR A 106 9.15 -13.22 -7.95
CA THR A 106 8.16 -13.09 -9.02
C THR A 106 8.25 -14.22 -10.03
N VAL A 107 9.45 -14.57 -10.46
CA VAL A 107 9.70 -15.69 -11.41
C VAL A 107 9.30 -17.03 -10.81
N SER A 108 9.47 -17.21 -9.50
CA SER A 108 9.04 -18.42 -8.78
C SER A 108 7.52 -18.58 -8.70
N GLY A 109 6.78 -17.55 -9.08
CA GLY A 109 5.32 -17.53 -9.15
C GLY A 109 4.62 -17.17 -7.84
N ILE A 110 3.36 -16.79 -7.96
CA ILE A 110 2.53 -16.29 -6.86
C ILE A 110 2.41 -17.31 -5.71
N GLN A 111 2.24 -18.58 -6.04
CA GLN A 111 1.99 -19.63 -5.05
C GLN A 111 3.22 -20.06 -4.24
N LYS A 112 4.43 -19.83 -4.75
CA LYS A 112 5.68 -20.23 -4.09
C LYS A 112 6.48 -19.02 -3.61
N GLY A 113 7.00 -18.23 -4.52
CA GLY A 113 7.92 -17.15 -4.18
C GLY A 113 7.24 -15.98 -3.46
N ILE A 114 6.17 -15.44 -4.02
CA ILE A 114 5.46 -14.30 -3.42
C ILE A 114 4.83 -14.70 -2.08
N LYS A 115 4.20 -15.87 -2.01
CA LYS A 115 3.59 -16.36 -0.78
C LYS A 115 4.63 -16.54 0.33
N TRP A 116 5.75 -17.21 0.03
CA TRP A 116 6.82 -17.43 1.02
C TRP A 116 7.42 -16.13 1.53
N LEU A 117 7.72 -15.20 0.63
CA LEU A 117 8.27 -13.90 1.00
C LEU A 117 7.28 -13.06 1.85
N SER A 118 6.00 -13.14 1.51
CA SER A 118 4.94 -12.49 2.30
C SER A 118 4.79 -13.09 3.69
N GLU A 119 4.81 -14.42 3.81
CA GLU A 119 4.74 -15.11 5.10
C GLU A 119 5.96 -14.78 5.98
N LEU A 120 7.16 -14.80 5.41
CA LEU A 120 8.39 -14.37 6.10
C LEU A 120 8.27 -12.94 6.61
N ASN A 121 7.80 -12.02 5.76
CA ASN A 121 7.60 -10.61 6.15
C ASN A 121 6.60 -10.48 7.32
N VAL A 122 5.49 -11.21 7.29
CA VAL A 122 4.51 -11.22 8.39
C VAL A 122 5.15 -11.68 9.69
N TRP A 123 5.91 -12.79 9.67
CA TRP A 123 6.58 -13.31 10.86
C TRP A 123 7.64 -12.35 11.41
N LEU A 124 8.44 -11.72 10.54
CA LEU A 124 9.42 -10.71 10.96
C LEU A 124 8.73 -9.49 11.56
N THR A 125 7.64 -9.03 10.95
CA THR A 125 6.83 -7.90 11.46
C THR A 125 6.25 -8.22 12.83
N LEU A 126 5.68 -9.41 13.02
CA LEU A 126 5.13 -9.83 14.31
C LEU A 126 6.21 -9.98 15.37
N ALA A 127 7.36 -10.56 15.01
CA ALA A 127 8.49 -10.70 15.93
C ALA A 127 9.04 -9.34 16.38
N MET A 128 9.17 -8.38 15.44
CA MET A 128 9.61 -7.03 15.75
C MET A 128 8.59 -6.29 16.61
N ALA A 129 7.30 -6.37 16.30
CA ALA A 129 6.24 -5.76 17.09
C ALA A 129 6.19 -6.34 18.50
N ALA A 130 6.28 -7.67 18.64
CA ALA A 130 6.36 -8.35 19.93
C ALA A 130 7.62 -7.92 20.72
N GLY A 131 8.77 -7.86 20.06
CA GLY A 131 10.00 -7.39 20.66
C GLY A 131 9.88 -5.97 21.23
N LEU A 132 9.33 -5.04 20.45
CA LEU A 132 9.11 -3.66 20.89
C LEU A 132 8.13 -3.57 22.06
N LEU A 133 7.07 -4.37 22.08
CA LEU A 133 6.07 -4.38 23.15
C LEU A 133 6.60 -5.04 24.43
N LEU A 134 7.42 -6.10 24.33
CA LEU A 134 7.91 -6.87 25.49
C LEU A 134 9.20 -6.29 26.07
N LEU A 135 10.10 -5.78 25.23
CA LEU A 135 11.41 -5.28 25.63
C LEU A 135 11.42 -3.74 25.77
N GLY A 136 10.47 -3.07 25.13
CA GLY A 136 10.29 -1.62 25.19
C GLY A 136 9.23 -1.19 26.20
N PRO A 137 8.81 0.08 26.17
CA PRO A 137 7.75 0.62 27.04
C PRO A 137 6.35 0.19 26.56
N GLY A 138 6.07 -1.11 26.50
CA GLY A 138 4.90 -1.69 25.84
C GLY A 138 3.57 -1.15 26.34
N LEU A 139 3.44 -0.93 27.67
CA LEU A 139 2.21 -0.34 28.25
C LEU A 139 1.98 1.08 27.76
N TRP A 140 3.03 1.89 27.73
CA TRP A 140 2.97 3.27 27.21
C TRP A 140 2.61 3.28 25.71
N LEU A 141 3.21 2.40 24.92
CA LEU A 141 2.89 2.25 23.49
C LEU A 141 1.41 1.89 23.29
N MET A 142 0.89 0.95 24.06
CA MET A 142 -0.53 0.57 23.97
C MET A 142 -1.47 1.71 24.38
N GLN A 143 -1.14 2.43 25.44
CA GLN A 143 -1.92 3.62 25.85
C GLN A 143 -1.94 4.66 24.72
N HIS A 144 -0.79 4.93 24.07
CA HIS A 144 -0.69 5.88 22.97
C HIS A 144 -1.41 5.39 21.72
N PHE A 145 -1.37 4.09 21.43
CA PHE A 145 -2.17 3.51 20.35
C PHE A 145 -3.66 3.79 20.52
N PHE A 146 -4.23 3.47 21.68
CA PHE A 146 -5.66 3.66 21.92
C PHE A 146 -6.04 5.15 21.99
N SER A 147 -5.30 5.96 22.73
CA SER A 147 -5.57 7.39 22.83
C SER A 147 -5.42 8.10 21.48
N GLY A 148 -4.39 7.79 20.72
CA GLY A 148 -4.15 8.33 19.40
C GLY A 148 -5.25 7.90 18.40
N PHE A 149 -5.68 6.65 18.44
CA PHE A 149 -6.74 6.15 17.59
C PHE A 149 -8.10 6.81 17.90
N ILE A 150 -8.44 6.97 19.18
CA ILE A 150 -9.66 7.68 19.59
C ILE A 150 -9.60 9.15 19.17
N THR A 151 -8.48 9.83 19.42
CA THR A 151 -8.26 11.21 18.99
C THR A 151 -8.39 11.35 17.47
N TYR A 152 -7.83 10.42 16.72
CA TYR A 152 -7.99 10.36 15.27
C TYR A 152 -9.46 10.26 14.84
N LEU A 153 -10.23 9.36 15.44
CA LEU A 153 -11.66 9.20 15.11
C LEU A 153 -12.48 10.45 15.41
N ILE A 154 -12.20 11.12 16.51
CA ILE A 154 -12.88 12.38 16.90
C ILE A 154 -12.58 13.49 15.90
N HIS A 155 -11.33 13.62 15.45
CA HIS A 155 -10.90 14.67 14.54
C HIS A 155 -11.00 14.28 13.05
N LEU A 156 -11.43 13.06 12.73
CA LEU A 156 -11.53 12.57 11.34
C LEU A 156 -12.33 13.51 10.43
N PRO A 157 -13.52 14.03 10.82
CA PRO A 157 -14.27 14.94 9.97
C PRO A 157 -13.51 16.24 9.68
N GLN A 158 -12.85 16.80 10.70
CA GLN A 158 -12.06 18.01 10.56
C GLN A 158 -10.85 17.77 9.64
N MET A 159 -10.12 16.69 9.82
CA MET A 159 -8.97 16.33 8.99
C MET A 159 -9.34 16.04 7.54
N ALA A 160 -10.53 15.49 7.30
CA ALA A 160 -11.02 15.15 5.96
C ALA A 160 -11.64 16.32 5.21
N LEU A 161 -12.32 17.23 5.91
CA LEU A 161 -13.17 18.28 5.31
C LEU A 161 -12.59 19.69 5.38
N THR A 162 -11.60 19.93 6.25
CA THR A 162 -11.00 21.25 6.44
C THR A 162 -9.48 21.23 6.21
N PRO A 163 -9.02 21.20 4.96
CA PRO A 163 -7.59 21.15 4.63
C PRO A 163 -6.82 22.39 5.12
N ASN A 164 -7.52 23.49 5.42
CA ASN A 164 -6.91 24.73 5.92
C ASN A 164 -6.53 24.69 7.41
N ALA A 165 -6.82 23.61 8.12
CA ALA A 165 -6.42 23.44 9.52
C ALA A 165 -4.90 23.20 9.72
N VAL A 166 -4.17 22.93 8.63
CA VAL A 166 -2.72 22.71 8.61
C VAL A 166 -2.06 23.58 7.55
N PRO A 167 -0.74 23.89 7.68
CA PRO A 167 -0.02 24.70 6.70
C PRO A 167 -0.12 24.14 5.29
N ALA A 168 -0.30 25.01 4.30
CA ALA A 168 -0.48 24.62 2.88
C ALA A 168 0.69 23.81 2.32
N ASN A 169 1.92 24.08 2.74
CA ASN A 169 3.10 23.31 2.35
C ASN A 169 3.03 21.85 2.84
N TRP A 170 2.53 21.64 4.05
CA TRP A 170 2.32 20.29 4.59
C TRP A 170 1.21 19.55 3.80
N VAL A 171 0.09 20.21 3.55
CA VAL A 171 -1.02 19.65 2.75
C VAL A 171 -0.54 19.28 1.35
N ASN A 172 0.20 20.15 0.69
CA ASN A 172 0.70 19.89 -0.66
C ASN A 172 1.76 18.76 -0.67
N GLY A 173 2.67 18.75 0.29
CA GLY A 173 3.72 17.74 0.38
C GLY A 173 3.24 16.35 0.76
N TRP A 174 2.18 16.24 1.57
CA TRP A 174 1.71 14.96 2.09
C TRP A 174 0.34 14.57 1.57
N THR A 175 -0.66 15.45 1.69
CA THR A 175 -2.04 15.14 1.34
C THR A 175 -2.20 14.95 -0.15
N VAL A 176 -1.71 15.90 -0.96
CA VAL A 176 -1.80 15.81 -2.43
C VAL A 176 -0.95 14.65 -2.95
N PHE A 177 0.25 14.45 -2.39
CA PHE A 177 1.13 13.35 -2.74
C PHE A 177 0.46 11.98 -2.50
N TYR A 178 -0.09 11.74 -1.30
CA TYR A 178 -0.74 10.46 -0.99
C TYR A 178 -2.00 10.23 -1.82
N TRP A 179 -2.84 11.24 -2.03
CA TRP A 179 -4.00 11.11 -2.91
C TRP A 179 -3.59 10.79 -4.35
N GLY A 180 -2.62 11.49 -4.90
CA GLY A 180 -2.09 11.20 -6.23
C GLY A 180 -1.56 9.78 -6.35
N TRP A 181 -0.79 9.33 -5.36
CA TRP A 181 -0.26 7.98 -5.30
C TRP A 181 -1.36 6.92 -5.25
N PHE A 182 -2.30 7.04 -4.32
CA PHE A 182 -3.37 6.05 -4.17
C PHE A 182 -4.33 6.02 -5.35
N LEU A 183 -4.68 7.16 -5.93
CA LEU A 183 -5.52 7.21 -7.13
C LEU A 183 -4.85 6.54 -8.34
N GLY A 184 -3.57 6.80 -8.55
CA GLY A 184 -2.81 6.16 -9.62
C GLY A 184 -2.61 4.65 -9.42
N TYR A 185 -2.41 4.23 -8.17
CA TYR A 185 -2.14 2.84 -7.81
C TYR A 185 -3.41 1.99 -7.67
N ALA A 186 -4.56 2.60 -7.40
CA ALA A 186 -5.83 1.94 -7.09
C ALA A 186 -6.30 0.92 -8.13
N PRO A 187 -6.24 1.16 -9.46
CA PRO A 187 -6.73 0.20 -10.43
C PRO A 187 -6.00 -1.14 -10.36
N LEU A 188 -4.67 -1.13 -10.26
CA LEU A 188 -3.89 -2.37 -10.19
C LEU A 188 -3.95 -3.01 -8.80
N MET A 189 -3.98 -2.22 -7.74
CA MET A 189 -4.15 -2.74 -6.38
C MET A 189 -5.54 -3.37 -6.19
N GLY A 190 -6.58 -2.73 -6.71
CA GLY A 190 -7.95 -3.27 -6.71
C GLY A 190 -8.05 -4.57 -7.49
N LEU A 191 -7.41 -4.64 -8.65
CA LEU A 191 -7.32 -5.85 -9.47
C LEU A 191 -6.59 -6.99 -8.73
N PHE A 192 -5.43 -6.71 -8.15
CA PHE A 192 -4.67 -7.68 -7.37
C PHE A 192 -5.51 -8.20 -6.18
N THR A 193 -6.11 -7.28 -5.41
CA THR A 193 -6.91 -7.64 -4.24
C THR A 193 -8.15 -8.45 -4.64
N ALA A 194 -8.84 -8.10 -5.73
CA ALA A 194 -9.94 -8.89 -6.27
C ALA A 194 -9.49 -10.30 -6.65
N GLY A 195 -8.34 -10.42 -7.32
CA GLY A 195 -7.78 -11.70 -7.73
C GLY A 195 -7.44 -12.64 -6.56
N VAL A 196 -6.84 -12.12 -5.49
CA VAL A 196 -6.50 -12.93 -4.29
C VAL A 196 -7.70 -13.18 -3.38
N SER A 197 -8.77 -12.42 -3.53
CA SER A 197 -9.99 -12.52 -2.71
C SER A 197 -11.07 -13.42 -3.33
N ARG A 198 -10.76 -14.15 -4.38
CA ARG A 198 -11.69 -15.10 -5.00
C ARG A 198 -12.23 -16.09 -3.97
N GLY A 199 -13.55 -16.30 -4.01
CA GLY A 199 -14.24 -17.19 -3.07
C GLY A 199 -14.59 -16.57 -1.72
N ARG A 200 -14.18 -15.33 -1.43
CA ARG A 200 -14.57 -14.60 -0.23
C ARG A 200 -15.79 -13.73 -0.47
N SER A 201 -16.46 -13.38 0.62
CA SER A 201 -17.60 -12.45 0.57
C SER A 201 -17.10 -11.00 0.48
N ILE A 202 -17.92 -10.10 -0.09
CA ILE A 202 -17.63 -8.65 -0.12
C ILE A 202 -17.46 -8.10 1.30
N ARG A 203 -18.24 -8.63 2.26
CA ARG A 203 -18.13 -8.22 3.66
C ARG A 203 -16.74 -8.52 4.24
N GLU A 204 -16.22 -9.73 4.04
CA GLU A 204 -14.87 -10.09 4.50
C GLU A 204 -13.80 -9.23 3.85
N LEU A 205 -13.94 -8.94 2.56
CA LEU A 205 -13.04 -8.07 1.83
C LEU A 205 -13.03 -6.64 2.39
N VAL A 206 -14.20 -6.05 2.63
CA VAL A 206 -14.31 -4.70 3.21
C VAL A 206 -13.72 -4.66 4.61
N LEU A 207 -14.04 -5.64 5.46
CA LEU A 207 -13.48 -5.71 6.81
C LEU A 207 -11.95 -5.83 6.80
N ALA A 208 -11.40 -6.66 5.91
CA ALA A 208 -9.96 -6.84 5.80
C ALA A 208 -9.26 -5.57 5.29
N VAL A 209 -9.74 -4.98 4.21
CA VAL A 209 -9.05 -3.87 3.52
C VAL A 209 -9.33 -2.52 4.18
N ALA A 210 -10.60 -2.22 4.49
CA ALA A 210 -11.00 -0.89 4.98
C ALA A 210 -10.91 -0.73 6.50
N ILE A 211 -10.84 -1.81 7.27
CA ILE A 211 -10.79 -1.75 8.72
C ILE A 211 -9.50 -2.34 9.29
N LEU A 212 -9.19 -3.60 8.96
CA LEU A 212 -8.04 -4.27 9.54
C LEU A 212 -6.72 -3.63 9.13
N CYS A 213 -6.51 -3.37 7.82
CA CYS A 213 -5.27 -2.76 7.35
C CYS A 213 -4.99 -1.39 7.99
N PRO A 214 -5.94 -0.44 8.08
CA PRO A 214 -5.71 0.84 8.75
C PRO A 214 -5.40 0.72 10.24
N ILE A 215 -6.06 -0.21 10.97
CA ILE A 215 -5.79 -0.44 12.38
C ILE A 215 -4.36 -0.96 12.57
N VAL A 216 -3.95 -1.95 11.77
CA VAL A 216 -2.59 -2.49 11.80
C VAL A 216 -1.56 -1.42 11.43
N THR A 217 -1.87 -0.58 10.44
CA THR A 217 -1.02 0.56 10.06
C THR A 217 -0.86 1.56 11.20
N ASN A 218 -1.95 1.89 11.90
CA ASN A 218 -1.91 2.79 13.06
C ASN A 218 -1.07 2.19 14.20
N LEU A 219 -1.24 0.90 14.48
CA LEU A 219 -0.40 0.20 15.47
C LEU A 219 1.08 0.25 15.06
N TRP A 220 1.37 -0.02 13.79
CA TRP A 220 2.74 0.03 13.25
C TRP A 220 3.39 1.39 13.45
N PHE A 221 2.69 2.47 13.11
CA PHE A 221 3.20 3.83 13.34
C PHE A 221 3.34 4.18 14.82
N THR A 222 2.51 3.62 15.70
CA THR A 222 2.67 3.82 17.14
C THR A 222 3.89 3.08 17.71
N LEU A 223 4.22 1.93 17.13
CA LEU A 223 5.38 1.13 17.58
C LEU A 223 6.72 1.71 17.11
N LEU A 224 6.75 2.35 15.93
CA LEU A 224 8.00 2.80 15.28
C LEU A 224 8.16 4.32 15.23
N GLY A 225 7.11 5.09 15.41
CA GLY A 225 7.10 6.55 15.40
C GLY A 225 7.18 7.14 16.79
#